data_293c76a8c67b9ae00fbb0540a4162e34
#
_entry.id   293c76a8c67b9ae00fbb0540a4162e34
#
_cell.length_a   1.000
_cell.length_b   1.000
_cell.length_c   1.000
_cell.angle_alpha   90.00
_cell.angle_beta   90.00
_cell.angle_gamma   90.00
#
_symmetry.space_group_name_H-M   'P 1'
#
loop_
_entity.id
_entity.type
_entity.pdbx_description
1 polymer ?
#
loop_
_entity_poly.entity_id
_entity_poly.type
_entity_poly.pdbx_seq_one_letter_code
_entity_poly.pdbx_strand_id
1 'polypeptide(L)'
;MFKKIILIQVDSILGYPPTMALINELVNAATEVTVLTTVVNNQLIEVFPKSVIIQKIGRNYTYNTSPITKLKDLFAVRKNIWSYIDSHYDSDTLLWVMSNITIKHMGMKLLKYRYNLHLFELVDRIAYIGSHTMGVDLVKLTHAAHKVIVCEYNRAQITQAWFKLKELPLVISNKPMPNGFHRQSEITRSESAKKVIAELKDKKIILYQGVVDVERPIESIAKAVEELDDSLVFMVMTGSKCEHLKKYRKTIMMPYIAAPYHLEVTSHAFVGILIYTPVYGTFTSPLNSIYCAPNKIYEFSQFGIPMIGNDIPGLRYTVEYNRMGVCVPEMNTKYFAQAIQNIADNYNTFSDNAVKFNQNENKPEVVRLALKK
;
A
#
# COMPACT_ATOMS: atom_id res chain seq x y z
N MET A 1 5.22 12.59 -25.16
CA MET A 1 5.28 12.28 -23.72
C MET A 1 5.92 13.43 -22.97
N PHE A 2 5.51 13.67 -21.74
CA PHE A 2 6.20 14.57 -20.83
C PHE A 2 7.61 14.03 -20.53
N LYS A 3 8.59 14.91 -20.51
CA LYS A 3 9.99 14.53 -20.29
C LYS A 3 10.47 14.82 -18.87
N LYS A 4 9.84 15.78 -18.21
CA LYS A 4 10.16 16.20 -16.83
C LYS A 4 8.99 15.88 -15.91
N ILE A 5 9.27 15.16 -14.84
CA ILE A 5 8.27 14.79 -13.84
C ILE A 5 8.68 15.36 -12.50
N ILE A 6 7.78 16.11 -11.88
CA ILE A 6 7.91 16.51 -10.48
C ILE A 6 6.88 15.69 -9.69
N LEU A 7 7.34 14.63 -9.02
CA LEU A 7 6.53 13.83 -8.13
C LEU A 7 6.50 14.47 -6.74
N ILE A 8 5.31 14.69 -6.22
CA ILE A 8 5.12 15.32 -4.91
C ILE A 8 4.42 14.34 -3.97
N GLN A 9 5.07 14.05 -2.83
CA GLN A 9 4.49 13.27 -1.73
C GLN A 9 4.86 13.88 -0.39
N VAL A 10 3.85 14.43 0.29
CA VAL A 10 3.99 14.94 1.64
C VAL A 10 3.87 13.76 2.60
N ASP A 11 4.95 13.11 2.88
CA ASP A 11 5.20 12.05 3.86
C ASP A 11 6.49 11.29 3.49
N SER A 12 6.82 10.23 4.26
CA SER A 12 7.95 9.33 3.96
C SER A 12 7.65 8.48 2.74
N ILE A 13 8.49 8.55 1.72
CA ILE A 13 8.38 7.69 0.53
C ILE A 13 8.72 6.23 0.87
N LEU A 14 9.67 6.00 1.77
CA LEU A 14 10.05 4.66 2.21
C LEU A 14 8.89 3.89 2.88
N GLY A 15 7.92 4.62 3.46
CA GLY A 15 6.70 4.02 4.01
C GLY A 15 5.65 3.63 2.96
N TYR A 16 5.90 3.97 1.69
CA TYR A 16 4.96 3.71 0.58
C TYR A 16 5.64 2.94 -0.57
N PRO A 17 5.78 1.61 -0.46
CA PRO A 17 6.39 0.78 -1.50
C PRO A 17 5.82 1.02 -2.91
N PRO A 18 4.52 1.30 -3.12
CA PRO A 18 3.98 1.65 -4.43
C PRO A 18 4.56 2.94 -5.01
N THR A 19 4.84 3.96 -4.18
CA THR A 19 5.48 5.19 -4.64
C THR A 19 6.93 4.95 -5.07
N MET A 20 7.66 4.13 -4.33
CA MET A 20 9.02 3.73 -4.70
C MET A 20 9.03 3.01 -6.07
N ALA A 21 8.10 2.07 -6.26
CA ALA A 21 7.93 1.38 -7.53
C ALA A 21 7.58 2.35 -8.68
N LEU A 22 6.69 3.30 -8.43
CA LEU A 22 6.34 4.33 -9.42
C LEU A 22 7.54 5.20 -9.80
N ILE A 23 8.34 5.66 -8.83
CA ILE A 23 9.55 6.44 -9.11
C ILE A 23 10.51 5.67 -10.02
N ASN A 24 10.71 4.37 -9.74
CA ASN A 24 11.53 3.50 -10.57
C ASN A 24 11.01 3.41 -12.02
N GLU A 25 9.69 3.29 -12.22
CA GLU A 25 9.09 3.29 -13.56
C GLU A 25 9.22 4.66 -14.26
N LEU A 26 9.08 5.75 -13.52
CA LEU A 26 9.24 7.11 -14.06
C LEU A 26 10.68 7.36 -14.51
N VAL A 27 11.68 6.88 -13.79
CA VAL A 27 13.10 6.96 -14.19
C VAL A 27 13.35 6.26 -15.53
N ASN A 28 12.66 5.15 -15.78
CA ASN A 28 12.77 4.41 -17.05
C ASN A 28 11.97 5.06 -18.20
N ALA A 29 10.99 5.91 -17.89
CA ALA A 29 10.06 6.45 -18.88
C ALA A 29 10.26 7.95 -19.18
N ALA A 30 10.88 8.73 -18.29
CA ALA A 30 11.07 10.16 -18.38
C ALA A 30 12.57 10.53 -18.39
N THR A 31 12.89 11.73 -18.87
CA THR A 31 14.28 12.21 -18.94
C THR A 31 14.77 12.78 -17.60
N GLU A 32 13.87 13.41 -16.85
CA GLU A 32 14.17 14.06 -15.57
C GLU A 32 13.07 13.73 -14.56
N VAL A 33 13.46 13.23 -13.41
CA VAL A 33 12.56 12.92 -12.31
C VAL A 33 13.02 13.63 -11.04
N THR A 34 12.18 14.55 -10.56
CA THR A 34 12.36 15.22 -9.26
C THR A 34 11.31 14.72 -8.27
N VAL A 35 11.72 14.46 -7.05
CA VAL A 35 10.87 14.00 -5.96
C VAL A 35 10.85 15.05 -4.84
N LEU A 36 9.68 15.62 -4.58
CA LEU A 36 9.46 16.55 -3.46
C LEU A 36 8.83 15.79 -2.29
N THR A 37 9.51 15.71 -1.15
CA THR A 37 9.04 14.99 0.03
C THR A 37 9.44 15.67 1.33
N THR A 38 8.75 15.35 2.44
CA THR A 38 9.05 15.90 3.77
C THR A 38 10.09 15.07 4.53
N VAL A 39 10.32 13.82 4.15
CA VAL A 39 11.30 12.94 4.81
C VAL A 39 12.41 12.55 3.82
N VAL A 40 13.61 13.05 4.08
CA VAL A 40 14.81 12.70 3.31
C VAL A 40 15.86 12.18 4.27
N ASN A 41 16.38 10.99 4.01
CA ASN A 41 17.47 10.34 4.74
C ASN A 41 18.38 9.59 3.75
N ASN A 42 19.51 9.08 4.23
CA ASN A 42 20.49 8.38 3.41
C ASN A 42 19.88 7.16 2.72
N GLN A 43 19.04 6.39 3.41
CA GLN A 43 18.37 5.21 2.84
C GLN A 43 17.52 5.58 1.62
N LEU A 44 16.76 6.68 1.67
CA LEU A 44 15.96 7.13 0.52
C LEU A 44 16.85 7.55 -0.66
N ILE A 45 17.98 8.21 -0.38
CA ILE A 45 18.90 8.66 -1.43
C ILE A 45 19.58 7.47 -2.12
N GLU A 46 19.93 6.43 -1.36
CA GLU A 46 20.61 5.23 -1.86
C GLU A 46 19.70 4.29 -2.67
N VAL A 47 18.38 4.34 -2.46
CA VAL A 47 17.42 3.48 -3.15
C VAL A 47 17.27 3.82 -4.62
N PHE A 48 17.48 5.08 -5.01
CA PHE A 48 17.28 5.53 -6.38
C PHE A 48 18.59 5.90 -7.09
N PRO A 49 18.63 5.82 -8.45
CA PRO A 49 19.76 6.31 -9.21
C PRO A 49 20.07 7.78 -8.92
N LYS A 50 21.34 8.18 -9.02
CA LYS A 50 21.79 9.58 -8.81
C LYS A 50 21.11 10.60 -9.74
N SER A 51 20.49 10.15 -10.83
CA SER A 51 19.70 10.98 -11.74
C SER A 51 18.37 11.45 -11.14
N VAL A 52 17.89 10.84 -10.07
CA VAL A 52 16.69 11.29 -9.35
C VAL A 52 17.05 12.41 -8.40
N ILE A 53 16.46 13.58 -8.62
CA ILE A 53 16.63 14.73 -7.72
C ILE A 53 15.65 14.59 -6.56
N ILE A 54 16.15 14.48 -5.33
CA ILE A 54 15.32 14.39 -4.12
C ILE A 54 15.43 15.68 -3.34
N GLN A 55 14.32 16.40 -3.22
CA GLN A 55 14.25 17.70 -2.56
C GLN A 55 13.35 17.63 -1.32
N LYS A 56 13.91 18.05 -0.17
CA LYS A 56 13.15 18.18 1.08
C LYS A 56 12.31 19.46 1.07
N ILE A 57 11.01 19.34 1.26
CA ILE A 57 10.04 20.45 1.23
C ILE A 57 9.54 20.90 2.61
N GLY A 58 10.05 20.37 3.68
CA GLY A 58 9.67 20.72 5.05
C GLY A 58 9.88 19.56 6.01
N ARG A 59 9.30 19.66 7.21
CA ARG A 59 9.34 18.58 8.20
C ARG A 59 8.08 17.70 8.12
N ASN A 60 8.21 16.46 8.52
CA ASN A 60 7.09 15.55 8.63
C ASN A 60 6.25 15.86 9.89
N TYR A 61 4.95 15.58 9.82
CA TYR A 61 4.06 15.69 10.96
C TYR A 61 4.29 14.52 11.91
N THR A 62 4.26 14.82 13.22
CA THR A 62 4.13 13.81 14.26
C THR A 62 2.72 13.85 14.83
N TYR A 63 2.20 12.70 15.27
CA TYR A 63 0.86 12.62 15.87
C TYR A 63 0.70 13.51 17.11
N ASN A 64 1.79 13.76 17.84
CA ASN A 64 1.81 14.54 19.08
C ASN A 64 2.01 16.05 18.87
N THR A 65 1.90 16.54 17.64
CA THR A 65 2.08 17.97 17.34
C THR A 65 0.78 18.75 17.58
N SER A 66 0.86 19.94 18.15
CA SER A 66 -0.31 20.80 18.39
C SER A 66 -1.01 21.18 17.07
N PRO A 67 -2.34 21.44 17.08
CA PRO A 67 -3.08 21.86 15.88
C PRO A 67 -2.50 23.13 15.23
N ILE A 68 -2.06 24.09 16.02
CA ILE A 68 -1.46 25.35 15.54
C ILE A 68 -0.15 25.07 14.81
N THR A 69 0.68 24.19 15.37
CA THR A 69 1.95 23.79 14.74
C THR A 69 1.69 23.03 13.44
N LYS A 70 0.72 22.11 13.43
CA LYS A 70 0.31 21.40 12.20
C LYS A 70 -0.13 22.37 11.09
N LEU A 71 -0.86 23.41 11.44
CA LEU A 71 -1.30 24.43 10.49
C LEU A 71 -0.11 25.27 9.96
N LYS A 72 0.79 25.69 10.84
CA LYS A 72 2.03 26.41 10.44
C LYS A 72 2.87 25.54 9.48
N ASP A 73 3.07 24.26 9.80
CA ASP A 73 3.82 23.34 8.98
C ASP A 73 3.15 23.12 7.62
N LEU A 74 1.82 23.00 7.59
CA LEU A 74 1.07 22.89 6.33
C LEU A 74 1.35 24.08 5.41
N PHE A 75 1.29 25.31 5.93
CA PHE A 75 1.56 26.50 5.11
C PHE A 75 3.04 26.61 4.71
N ALA A 76 3.96 26.21 5.58
CA ALA A 76 5.39 26.21 5.25
C ALA A 76 5.70 25.19 4.14
N VAL A 77 5.20 23.96 4.26
CA VAL A 77 5.35 22.91 3.23
C VAL A 77 4.71 23.36 1.92
N ARG A 78 3.49 23.91 1.96
CA ARG A 78 2.80 24.46 0.78
C ARG A 78 3.63 25.54 0.08
N LYS A 79 4.19 26.48 0.83
CA LYS A 79 5.06 27.54 0.30
C LYS A 79 6.27 26.96 -0.40
N ASN A 80 6.95 26.01 0.23
CA ASN A 80 8.15 25.38 -0.33
C ASN A 80 7.87 24.57 -1.60
N ILE A 81 6.75 23.80 -1.62
CA ILE A 81 6.30 23.08 -2.83
C ILE A 81 6.13 24.07 -3.98
N TRP A 82 5.36 25.14 -3.76
CA TRP A 82 5.06 26.08 -4.84
C TRP A 82 6.25 26.90 -5.25
N SER A 83 7.13 27.31 -4.33
CA SER A 83 8.38 27.98 -4.67
C SER A 83 9.25 27.13 -5.58
N TYR A 84 9.36 25.82 -5.31
CA TYR A 84 10.11 24.90 -6.17
C TYR A 84 9.44 24.76 -7.54
N ILE A 85 8.13 24.49 -7.57
CA ILE A 85 7.39 24.31 -8.83
C ILE A 85 7.46 25.57 -9.69
N ASP A 86 7.17 26.75 -9.12
CA ASP A 86 7.16 28.02 -9.85
C ASP A 86 8.52 28.33 -10.52
N SER A 87 9.64 27.83 -9.96
CA SER A 87 10.98 28.04 -10.51
C SER A 87 11.47 26.96 -11.48
N HIS A 88 10.82 25.78 -11.55
CA HIS A 88 11.28 24.65 -12.35
C HIS A 88 10.24 24.13 -13.36
N TYR A 89 9.02 24.64 -13.32
CA TYR A 89 7.94 24.19 -14.19
C TYR A 89 8.03 24.84 -15.57
N ASP A 90 7.93 24.00 -16.62
CA ASP A 90 7.85 24.44 -18.02
C ASP A 90 6.78 23.61 -18.79
N SER A 91 6.70 23.82 -20.11
CA SER A 91 5.72 23.15 -20.97
C SER A 91 5.90 21.63 -21.09
N ASP A 92 7.09 21.11 -20.75
CA ASP A 92 7.44 19.68 -20.78
C ASP A 92 7.31 19.01 -19.41
N THR A 93 6.93 19.78 -18.38
CA THR A 93 6.80 19.32 -17.00
C THR A 93 5.39 18.82 -16.72
N LEU A 94 5.27 17.66 -16.07
CA LEU A 94 4.05 17.12 -15.48
C LEU A 94 4.23 16.96 -13.96
N LEU A 95 3.31 17.50 -13.19
CA LEU A 95 3.27 17.26 -11.75
C LEU A 95 2.59 15.90 -11.49
N TRP A 96 3.19 15.07 -10.64
CA TRP A 96 2.57 13.81 -10.20
C TRP A 96 2.27 13.89 -8.71
N VAL A 97 1.00 14.12 -8.38
CA VAL A 97 0.56 14.40 -7.02
C VAL A 97 0.07 13.12 -6.36
N MET A 98 0.79 12.69 -5.31
CA MET A 98 0.56 11.44 -4.60
C MET A 98 -0.29 11.67 -3.37
N SER A 99 -1.37 10.92 -3.20
CA SER A 99 -2.24 10.87 -2.03
C SER A 99 -3.07 12.14 -1.74
N ASN A 100 -4.14 11.95 -0.97
CA ASN A 100 -5.01 13.02 -0.46
C ASN A 100 -4.29 14.01 0.46
N ILE A 101 -3.26 13.54 1.20
CA ILE A 101 -2.45 14.40 2.09
C ILE A 101 -1.70 15.45 1.26
N THR A 102 -1.08 15.04 0.16
CA THR A 102 -0.37 15.95 -0.74
C THR A 102 -1.33 16.95 -1.41
N ILE A 103 -2.50 16.48 -1.89
CA ILE A 103 -3.53 17.34 -2.47
C ILE A 103 -3.96 18.42 -1.47
N LYS A 104 -4.13 18.06 -0.19
CA LYS A 104 -4.41 19.00 0.90
C LYS A 104 -3.38 20.13 0.99
N HIS A 105 -2.09 19.79 0.86
CA HIS A 105 -1.00 20.77 0.90
C HIS A 105 -0.96 21.65 -0.35
N MET A 106 -1.21 21.10 -1.51
CA MET A 106 -1.15 21.84 -2.77
C MET A 106 -2.36 22.76 -2.98
N GLY A 107 -3.56 22.32 -2.60
CA GLY A 107 -4.80 23.08 -2.72
C GLY A 107 -5.16 23.43 -4.16
N MET A 108 -6.02 24.42 -4.34
CA MET A 108 -6.58 24.81 -5.66
C MET A 108 -5.60 25.49 -6.60
N LYS A 109 -4.40 25.92 -6.14
CA LYS A 109 -3.36 26.46 -7.04
C LYS A 109 -2.91 25.42 -8.07
N LEU A 110 -3.14 24.13 -7.80
CA LEU A 110 -2.85 23.02 -8.71
C LEU A 110 -3.53 23.20 -10.09
N LEU A 111 -4.69 23.83 -10.15
CA LEU A 111 -5.42 24.12 -11.41
C LEU A 111 -4.63 24.96 -12.42
N LYS A 112 -3.54 25.62 -12.02
CA LYS A 112 -2.69 26.43 -12.92
C LYS A 112 -1.65 25.60 -13.67
N TYR A 113 -1.54 24.30 -13.38
CA TYR A 113 -0.49 23.42 -13.87
C TYR A 113 -1.08 22.17 -14.53
N ARG A 114 -0.28 21.43 -15.26
CA ARG A 114 -0.63 20.08 -15.72
C ARG A 114 -0.23 19.08 -14.65
N TYR A 115 -1.15 18.21 -14.23
CA TYR A 115 -0.90 17.28 -13.15
C TYR A 115 -1.69 15.98 -13.30
N ASN A 116 -1.10 14.89 -12.80
CA ASN A 116 -1.77 13.65 -12.48
C ASN A 116 -2.15 13.63 -11.00
N LEU A 117 -3.34 13.12 -10.68
CA LEU A 117 -3.75 12.81 -9.31
C LEU A 117 -3.67 11.31 -9.08
N HIS A 118 -2.83 10.88 -8.14
CA HIS A 118 -2.69 9.47 -7.75
C HIS A 118 -3.29 9.26 -6.36
N LEU A 119 -4.47 8.64 -6.31
CA LEU A 119 -5.26 8.42 -5.11
C LEU A 119 -5.04 7.00 -4.60
N PHE A 120 -4.36 6.84 -3.47
CA PHE A 120 -4.19 5.54 -2.82
C PHE A 120 -5.45 5.10 -2.07
N GLU A 121 -6.24 6.07 -1.60
CA GLU A 121 -7.43 5.82 -0.81
C GLU A 121 -8.69 6.28 -1.52
N LEU A 122 -9.80 5.62 -1.25
CA LEU A 122 -11.12 6.08 -1.67
C LEU A 122 -11.53 7.26 -0.80
N VAL A 123 -11.37 8.47 -1.32
CA VAL A 123 -11.71 9.72 -0.66
C VAL A 123 -12.68 10.52 -1.54
N ASP A 124 -13.81 10.92 -0.98
CA ASP A 124 -14.81 11.76 -1.64
C ASP A 124 -14.55 13.25 -1.42
N ARG A 125 -13.80 13.59 -0.38
CA ARG A 125 -13.46 14.96 0.02
C ARG A 125 -12.14 15.01 0.79
N ILE A 126 -11.53 16.19 0.84
CA ILE A 126 -10.32 16.46 1.62
C ILE A 126 -10.68 17.35 2.80
N ALA A 127 -10.60 16.81 3.99
CA ALA A 127 -10.83 17.53 5.23
C ALA A 127 -9.56 18.23 5.72
N TYR A 128 -9.68 19.48 6.20
CA TYR A 128 -8.59 20.24 6.80
C TYR A 128 -8.63 20.20 8.32
N ILE A 129 -9.80 20.53 8.88
CA ILE A 129 -10.04 20.53 10.33
C ILE A 129 -11.40 19.87 10.55
N GLY A 130 -11.45 18.78 11.30
CA GLY A 130 -12.66 18.00 11.46
C GLY A 130 -13.22 17.58 10.09
N SER A 131 -14.49 17.86 9.83
CA SER A 131 -15.15 17.57 8.55
C SER A 131 -15.08 18.71 7.52
N HIS A 132 -14.44 19.85 7.85
CA HIS A 132 -14.41 21.03 6.99
C HIS A 132 -13.35 20.90 5.89
N THR A 133 -13.75 21.12 4.62
CA THR A 133 -12.90 20.99 3.43
C THR A 133 -12.03 22.22 3.15
N MET A 134 -12.34 23.37 3.76
CA MET A 134 -11.56 24.62 3.66
C MET A 134 -11.07 24.95 2.24
N GLY A 135 -11.99 24.85 1.25
CA GLY A 135 -11.73 25.36 -0.10
C GLY A 135 -10.93 24.40 -1.02
N VAL A 136 -10.76 23.13 -0.67
CA VAL A 136 -10.28 22.13 -1.63
C VAL A 136 -11.47 21.43 -2.28
N ASP A 137 -11.72 21.76 -3.54
CA ASP A 137 -12.73 21.12 -4.36
C ASP A 137 -12.10 19.96 -5.13
N LEU A 138 -12.26 18.75 -4.60
CA LEU A 138 -11.67 17.54 -5.18
C LEU A 138 -12.33 17.18 -6.50
N VAL A 139 -13.63 17.44 -6.68
CA VAL A 139 -14.34 17.26 -7.95
C VAL A 139 -13.70 18.10 -9.04
N LYS A 140 -13.50 19.40 -8.77
CA LYS A 140 -12.88 20.32 -9.72
C LYS A 140 -11.43 19.92 -10.04
N LEU A 141 -10.67 19.46 -9.03
CA LEU A 141 -9.30 18.99 -9.24
C LEU A 141 -9.24 17.70 -10.06
N THR A 142 -10.15 16.75 -9.85
CA THR A 142 -10.17 15.49 -10.62
C THR A 142 -10.59 15.74 -12.08
N HIS A 143 -11.54 16.66 -12.34
CA HIS A 143 -11.93 17.02 -13.71
C HIS A 143 -10.83 17.77 -14.49
N ALA A 144 -9.99 18.55 -13.80
CA ALA A 144 -8.89 19.29 -14.41
C ALA A 144 -7.58 18.49 -14.51
N ALA A 145 -7.51 17.34 -13.85
CA ALA A 145 -6.34 16.48 -13.89
C ALA A 145 -6.06 15.96 -15.30
N HIS A 146 -4.78 15.90 -15.69
CA HIS A 146 -4.36 15.24 -16.92
C HIS A 146 -4.75 13.76 -16.91
N LYS A 147 -4.46 13.07 -15.80
CA LYS A 147 -5.00 11.73 -15.50
C LYS A 147 -5.31 11.60 -14.00
N VAL A 148 -6.41 10.90 -13.71
CA VAL A 148 -6.70 10.40 -12.37
C VAL A 148 -6.24 8.95 -12.31
N ILE A 149 -5.53 8.59 -11.26
CA ILE A 149 -4.89 7.29 -11.08
C ILE A 149 -5.31 6.72 -9.73
N VAL A 150 -5.65 5.46 -9.69
CA VAL A 150 -6.00 4.70 -8.47
C VAL A 150 -5.25 3.37 -8.45
N CYS A 151 -5.33 2.63 -7.35
CA CYS A 151 -4.54 1.44 -7.16
C CYS A 151 -5.25 0.11 -7.47
N GLU A 152 -6.57 0.14 -7.83
CA GLU A 152 -7.36 -1.06 -8.09
C GLU A 152 -8.57 -0.73 -8.96
N TYR A 153 -9.04 -1.71 -9.76
CA TYR A 153 -10.08 -1.53 -10.78
C TYR A 153 -11.44 -1.09 -10.22
N ASN A 154 -11.92 -1.72 -9.14
CA ASN A 154 -13.20 -1.30 -8.54
C ASN A 154 -13.10 0.11 -7.97
N ARG A 155 -11.93 0.49 -7.44
CA ARG A 155 -11.67 1.87 -7.00
C ARG A 155 -11.71 2.84 -8.18
N ALA A 156 -11.30 2.43 -9.38
CA ALA A 156 -11.44 3.27 -10.58
C ALA A 156 -12.90 3.50 -10.92
N GLN A 157 -13.75 2.48 -10.89
CA GLN A 157 -15.20 2.58 -11.13
C GLN A 157 -15.89 3.48 -10.09
N ILE A 158 -15.57 3.30 -8.81
CA ILE A 158 -16.13 4.11 -7.73
C ILE A 158 -15.69 5.58 -7.88
N THR A 159 -14.40 5.82 -8.15
CA THR A 159 -13.86 7.18 -8.34
C THR A 159 -14.49 7.85 -9.55
N GLN A 160 -14.66 7.11 -10.67
CA GLN A 160 -15.35 7.62 -11.84
C GLN A 160 -16.79 8.03 -11.51
N ALA A 161 -17.53 7.19 -10.81
CA ALA A 161 -18.91 7.45 -10.43
C ALA A 161 -19.04 8.65 -9.46
N TRP A 162 -18.22 8.70 -8.42
CA TRP A 162 -18.23 9.78 -7.42
C TRP A 162 -17.95 11.14 -8.03
N PHE A 163 -16.96 11.21 -8.90
CA PHE A 163 -16.53 12.47 -9.51
C PHE A 163 -17.12 12.69 -10.91
N LYS A 164 -17.99 11.78 -11.40
CA LYS A 164 -18.62 11.86 -12.74
C LYS A 164 -17.59 12.09 -13.85
N LEU A 165 -16.46 11.35 -13.79
CA LEU A 165 -15.39 11.48 -14.77
C LEU A 165 -15.82 10.88 -16.11
N LYS A 166 -15.42 11.51 -17.22
CA LYS A 166 -15.68 11.02 -18.58
C LYS A 166 -14.89 9.75 -18.88
N GLU A 167 -13.63 9.69 -18.42
CA GLU A 167 -12.75 8.55 -18.59
C GLU A 167 -12.62 7.76 -17.28
N LEU A 168 -12.47 6.45 -17.40
CA LEU A 168 -12.11 5.61 -16.26
C LEU A 168 -10.70 5.99 -15.77
N PRO A 169 -10.49 6.22 -14.47
CA PRO A 169 -9.15 6.40 -13.91
C PRO A 169 -8.20 5.28 -14.31
N LEU A 170 -6.93 5.62 -14.55
CA LEU A 170 -5.90 4.62 -14.78
C LEU A 170 -5.64 3.82 -13.50
N VAL A 171 -5.35 2.55 -13.65
CA VAL A 171 -5.05 1.67 -12.51
C VAL A 171 -3.55 1.38 -12.48
N ILE A 172 -2.85 1.91 -11.47
CA ILE A 172 -1.47 1.55 -11.15
C ILE A 172 -1.49 0.80 -9.81
N SER A 173 -1.26 -0.49 -9.87
CA SER A 173 -1.33 -1.37 -8.70
C SER A 173 -0.33 -1.03 -7.60
N ASN A 174 -0.64 -1.45 -6.39
CA ASN A 174 0.24 -1.31 -5.22
C ASN A 174 1.40 -2.32 -5.19
N LYS A 175 1.73 -2.94 -6.33
CA LYS A 175 2.89 -3.84 -6.45
C LYS A 175 4.17 -3.08 -6.11
N PRO A 176 5.00 -3.58 -5.16
CA PRO A 176 6.28 -2.96 -4.83
C PRO A 176 7.30 -3.07 -5.97
N MET A 177 8.43 -2.36 -5.86
CA MET A 177 9.56 -2.53 -6.76
C MET A 177 10.01 -4.00 -6.78
N PRO A 178 10.56 -4.47 -7.92
CA PRO A 178 11.30 -5.73 -7.94
C PRO A 178 12.37 -5.73 -6.84
N ASN A 179 12.49 -6.86 -6.16
CA ASN A 179 13.47 -7.06 -5.10
C ASN A 179 14.18 -8.41 -5.33
N GLY A 180 15.32 -8.61 -4.71
CA GLY A 180 16.11 -9.82 -4.88
C GLY A 180 15.64 -11.02 -4.03
N PHE A 181 14.52 -10.88 -3.30
CA PHE A 181 14.04 -11.95 -2.43
C PHE A 181 13.33 -13.07 -3.22
N HIS A 182 13.53 -14.29 -2.77
CA HIS A 182 12.94 -15.51 -3.32
C HIS A 182 12.30 -16.35 -2.21
N ARG A 183 11.63 -17.40 -2.55
CA ARG A 183 11.05 -18.34 -1.58
C ARG A 183 12.12 -18.83 -0.61
N GLN A 184 11.85 -18.76 0.70
CA GLN A 184 12.79 -19.10 1.78
C GLN A 184 14.11 -18.30 1.74
N SER A 185 14.03 -17.00 1.46
CA SER A 185 15.16 -16.09 1.52
C SER A 185 15.83 -16.11 2.90
N GLU A 186 17.16 -15.97 2.94
CA GLU A 186 17.89 -15.83 4.19
C GLU A 186 17.44 -14.58 4.96
N ILE A 187 17.32 -14.70 6.29
CA ILE A 187 17.02 -13.56 7.18
C ILE A 187 18.34 -12.85 7.49
N THR A 188 18.49 -11.62 7.01
CA THR A 188 19.76 -10.86 7.10
C THR A 188 19.72 -9.69 8.08
N ARG A 189 18.54 -9.18 8.42
CA ARG A 189 18.40 -7.93 9.18
C ARG A 189 17.81 -8.08 10.57
N SER A 190 17.41 -9.27 10.96
CA SER A 190 16.82 -9.51 12.28
C SER A 190 17.26 -10.84 12.86
N GLU A 191 18.18 -10.82 13.81
CA GLU A 191 18.65 -12.01 14.50
C GLU A 191 17.52 -12.74 15.24
N SER A 192 16.57 -12.00 15.82
CA SER A 192 15.40 -12.60 16.46
C SER A 192 14.51 -13.34 15.45
N ALA A 193 14.27 -12.75 14.26
CA ALA A 193 13.52 -13.41 13.21
C ALA A 193 14.27 -14.63 12.66
N LYS A 194 15.58 -14.54 12.46
CA LYS A 194 16.44 -15.65 12.02
C LYS A 194 16.32 -16.86 12.97
N LYS A 195 16.39 -16.60 14.27
CA LYS A 195 16.25 -17.65 15.28
C LYS A 195 14.85 -18.29 15.23
N VAL A 196 13.79 -17.49 15.24
CA VAL A 196 12.40 -17.98 15.20
C VAL A 196 12.13 -18.79 13.94
N ILE A 197 12.54 -18.31 12.76
CA ILE A 197 12.35 -19.05 11.50
C ILE A 197 13.11 -20.37 11.50
N ALA A 198 14.33 -20.42 12.06
CA ALA A 198 15.10 -21.64 12.18
C ALA A 198 14.43 -22.68 13.11
N GLU A 199 13.81 -22.23 14.21
CA GLU A 199 13.03 -23.08 15.12
C GLU A 199 11.73 -23.62 14.46
N LEU A 200 11.24 -22.94 13.45
CA LEU A 200 9.99 -23.29 12.74
C LEU A 200 10.21 -24.01 11.40
N LYS A 201 11.41 -24.51 11.13
CA LYS A 201 11.75 -25.13 9.82
C LYS A 201 10.81 -26.27 9.41
N ASP A 202 10.24 -27.00 10.38
CA ASP A 202 9.32 -28.13 10.15
C ASP A 202 7.86 -27.76 10.34
N LYS A 203 7.55 -26.44 10.46
CA LYS A 203 6.19 -25.91 10.64
C LYS A 203 5.69 -25.18 9.39
N LYS A 204 4.39 -25.23 9.18
CA LYS A 204 3.68 -24.44 8.18
C LYS A 204 3.23 -23.12 8.82
N ILE A 205 3.80 -22.01 8.38
CA ILE A 205 3.56 -20.70 8.95
C ILE A 205 2.33 -20.06 8.28
N ILE A 206 1.27 -19.83 9.04
CA ILE A 206 0.17 -18.93 8.67
C ILE A 206 0.59 -17.53 9.09
N LEU A 207 0.81 -16.62 8.13
CA LEU A 207 1.41 -15.31 8.41
C LEU A 207 0.39 -14.18 8.28
N TYR A 208 0.25 -13.40 9.34
CA TYR A 208 -0.30 -12.05 9.29
C TYR A 208 0.84 -11.03 9.44
N GLN A 209 0.88 -10.02 8.57
CA GLN A 209 1.85 -8.91 8.66
C GLN A 209 1.16 -7.56 8.54
N GLY A 210 1.56 -6.60 9.38
CA GLY A 210 1.07 -5.23 9.37
C GLY A 210 0.38 -4.81 10.66
N VAL A 211 -0.39 -3.73 10.58
CA VAL A 211 -1.12 -3.17 11.74
C VAL A 211 -2.26 -4.09 12.14
N VAL A 212 -2.40 -4.31 13.45
CA VAL A 212 -3.56 -4.99 14.06
C VAL A 212 -4.37 -3.94 14.80
N ASP A 213 -5.62 -3.78 14.42
CA ASP A 213 -6.57 -2.82 14.96
C ASP A 213 -8.01 -3.34 14.80
N VAL A 214 -9.00 -2.47 15.06
CA VAL A 214 -10.42 -2.81 14.89
C VAL A 214 -10.82 -3.11 13.43
N GLU A 215 -10.09 -2.58 12.48
CA GLU A 215 -10.28 -2.86 11.06
C GLU A 215 -9.72 -4.23 10.66
N ARG A 216 -8.80 -4.76 11.45
CA ARG A 216 -8.05 -6.00 11.17
C ARG A 216 -8.04 -6.96 12.36
N PRO A 217 -9.22 -7.49 12.74
CA PRO A 217 -9.35 -8.44 13.85
C PRO A 217 -8.87 -9.83 13.43
N ILE A 218 -7.82 -10.32 14.07
CA ILE A 218 -7.15 -11.59 13.69
C ILE A 218 -7.27 -12.70 14.75
N GLU A 219 -8.01 -12.48 15.84
CA GLU A 219 -8.10 -13.44 16.95
C GLU A 219 -8.76 -14.76 16.54
N SER A 220 -9.77 -14.73 15.67
CA SER A 220 -10.42 -15.95 15.16
C SER A 220 -9.46 -16.86 14.39
N ILE A 221 -8.41 -16.28 13.76
CA ILE A 221 -7.36 -17.04 13.07
C ILE A 221 -6.46 -17.72 14.08
N ALA A 222 -6.02 -16.98 15.12
CA ALA A 222 -5.22 -17.55 16.20
C ALA A 222 -5.93 -18.76 16.84
N LYS A 223 -7.23 -18.62 17.10
CA LYS A 223 -8.06 -19.71 17.65
C LYS A 223 -8.17 -20.88 16.66
N ALA A 224 -8.36 -20.62 15.36
CA ALA A 224 -8.45 -21.68 14.36
C ALA A 224 -7.15 -22.50 14.28
N VAL A 225 -5.99 -21.83 14.28
CA VAL A 225 -4.69 -22.52 14.24
C VAL A 225 -4.43 -23.28 15.54
N GLU A 226 -4.86 -22.77 16.71
CA GLU A 226 -4.74 -23.49 17.98
C GLU A 226 -5.48 -24.83 17.98
N GLU A 227 -6.64 -24.92 17.30
CA GLU A 227 -7.48 -26.12 17.20
C GLU A 227 -7.06 -27.12 16.11
N LEU A 228 -6.17 -26.70 15.18
CA LEU A 228 -5.69 -27.53 14.07
C LEU A 228 -4.44 -28.35 14.47
N ASP A 229 -3.87 -29.04 13.49
CA ASP A 229 -2.67 -29.87 13.62
C ASP A 229 -1.44 -29.09 14.14
N ASP A 230 -0.60 -29.77 14.91
CA ASP A 230 0.59 -29.17 15.51
C ASP A 230 1.69 -28.79 14.51
N SER A 231 1.58 -29.20 13.26
CA SER A 231 2.46 -28.73 12.19
C SER A 231 2.23 -27.26 11.79
N LEU A 232 1.12 -26.66 12.23
CA LEU A 232 0.72 -25.29 11.93
C LEU A 232 1.06 -24.33 13.06
N VAL A 233 1.52 -23.13 12.70
CA VAL A 233 1.74 -22.01 13.63
C VAL A 233 1.18 -20.73 13.02
N PHE A 234 0.62 -19.85 13.87
CA PHE A 234 0.18 -18.52 13.48
C PHE A 234 1.24 -17.49 13.84
N MET A 235 1.89 -16.90 12.86
CA MET A 235 2.86 -15.84 13.05
C MET A 235 2.23 -14.47 12.80
N VAL A 236 2.39 -13.56 13.75
CA VAL A 236 1.90 -12.18 13.68
C VAL A 236 3.08 -11.23 13.71
N MET A 237 3.45 -10.70 12.54
CA MET A 237 4.52 -9.71 12.38
C MET A 237 3.92 -8.30 12.42
N THR A 238 4.04 -7.63 13.56
CA THR A 238 3.37 -6.35 13.81
C THR A 238 4.12 -5.44 14.77
N GLY A 239 3.89 -4.12 14.64
CA GLY A 239 4.23 -3.14 15.66
C GLY A 239 3.09 -2.83 16.65
N SER A 240 1.91 -3.42 16.43
CA SER A 240 0.75 -3.22 17.32
C SER A 240 0.87 -4.04 18.60
N LYS A 241 0.27 -3.55 19.69
CA LYS A 241 0.17 -4.31 20.94
C LYS A 241 -0.95 -5.35 20.83
N CYS A 242 -0.61 -6.63 20.89
CA CYS A 242 -1.54 -7.76 20.74
C CYS A 242 -1.43 -8.76 21.89
N GLU A 243 -1.39 -8.27 23.15
CA GLU A 243 -1.22 -9.10 24.35
C GLU A 243 -2.28 -10.21 24.48
N HIS A 244 -3.51 -9.93 24.00
CA HIS A 244 -4.63 -10.89 24.02
C HIS A 244 -4.37 -12.13 23.14
N LEU A 245 -3.45 -12.08 22.19
CA LEU A 245 -3.10 -13.24 21.34
C LEU A 245 -2.11 -14.19 22.01
N LYS A 246 -1.39 -13.76 23.05
CA LYS A 246 -0.39 -14.60 23.76
C LYS A 246 -0.98 -15.81 24.49
N LYS A 247 -2.30 -15.85 24.69
CA LYS A 247 -3.00 -17.00 25.28
C LYS A 247 -3.03 -18.23 24.35
N TYR A 248 -2.82 -18.04 23.04
CA TYR A 248 -2.79 -19.11 22.05
C TYR A 248 -1.34 -19.63 21.89
N ARG A 249 -1.10 -20.90 22.25
CA ARG A 249 0.25 -21.52 22.29
C ARG A 249 0.93 -21.53 20.91
N LYS A 250 0.14 -21.73 19.85
CA LYS A 250 0.63 -21.80 18.47
C LYS A 250 0.75 -20.41 17.84
N THR A 251 0.51 -19.30 18.57
CA THR A 251 0.66 -17.94 18.08
C THR A 251 2.03 -17.39 18.45
N ILE A 252 2.77 -16.97 17.44
CA ILE A 252 4.13 -16.44 17.56
C ILE A 252 4.11 -14.96 17.20
N MET A 253 4.50 -14.12 18.16
CA MET A 253 4.60 -12.67 17.94
C MET A 253 5.98 -12.34 17.40
N MET A 254 6.01 -11.75 16.20
CA MET A 254 7.22 -11.23 15.54
C MET A 254 7.18 -9.69 15.57
N PRO A 255 8.26 -9.02 15.99
CA PRO A 255 8.31 -7.56 15.91
C PRO A 255 8.23 -7.07 14.48
N TYR A 256 7.76 -5.82 14.30
CA TYR A 256 7.75 -5.17 12.99
C TYR A 256 9.16 -5.11 12.40
N ILE A 257 9.26 -5.53 11.16
CA ILE A 257 10.47 -5.40 10.34
C ILE A 257 10.18 -4.44 9.20
N ALA A 258 11.02 -3.43 9.03
CA ALA A 258 10.83 -2.41 8.01
C ALA A 258 10.98 -2.99 6.58
N ALA A 259 10.21 -2.43 5.63
CA ALA A 259 10.37 -2.76 4.22
C ALA A 259 11.78 -2.37 3.72
N PRO A 260 12.36 -3.16 2.80
CA PRO A 260 11.82 -4.37 2.19
C PRO A 260 12.11 -5.67 2.98
N TYR A 261 12.85 -5.59 4.08
CA TYR A 261 13.41 -6.76 4.80
C TYR A 261 12.35 -7.62 5.51
N HIS A 262 11.14 -7.11 5.74
CA HIS A 262 10.01 -7.94 6.18
C HIS A 262 9.71 -9.08 5.19
N LEU A 263 10.07 -8.91 3.92
CA LEU A 263 9.89 -9.91 2.87
C LEU A 263 10.77 -11.16 3.07
N GLU A 264 11.89 -11.03 3.78
CA GLU A 264 12.70 -12.18 4.20
C GLU A 264 11.84 -13.13 5.04
N VAL A 265 11.13 -12.62 6.04
CA VAL A 265 10.21 -13.43 6.87
C VAL A 265 9.00 -13.88 6.06
N THR A 266 8.40 -12.99 5.26
CA THR A 266 7.25 -13.31 4.41
C THR A 266 7.53 -14.51 3.51
N SER A 267 8.74 -14.63 2.98
CA SER A 267 9.15 -15.69 2.06
C SER A 267 9.03 -17.11 2.64
N HIS A 268 8.95 -17.25 3.96
CA HIS A 268 8.81 -18.54 4.68
C HIS A 268 7.35 -18.91 4.97
N ALA A 269 6.38 -18.02 4.71
CA ALA A 269 4.98 -18.29 5.01
C ALA A 269 4.41 -19.41 4.13
N PHE A 270 3.58 -20.25 4.71
CA PHE A 270 2.75 -21.22 4.00
C PHE A 270 1.48 -20.59 3.46
N VAL A 271 0.81 -19.74 4.28
CA VAL A 271 -0.41 -19.00 3.91
C VAL A 271 -0.29 -17.57 4.40
N GLY A 272 -0.70 -16.61 3.58
CA GLY A 272 -0.82 -15.19 3.92
C GLY A 272 -2.22 -14.79 4.33
N ILE A 273 -2.37 -13.95 5.35
CA ILE A 273 -3.66 -13.50 5.88
C ILE A 273 -3.95 -12.06 5.46
N LEU A 274 -5.16 -11.85 4.92
CA LEU A 274 -5.69 -10.57 4.44
C LEU A 274 -7.04 -10.29 5.10
N ILE A 275 -7.06 -9.49 6.17
CA ILE A 275 -8.31 -9.13 6.88
C ILE A 275 -8.53 -7.64 6.83
N TYR A 276 -9.73 -7.24 6.38
CA TYR A 276 -10.19 -5.85 6.28
C TYR A 276 -11.68 -5.77 6.60
N THR A 277 -12.02 -5.06 7.66
CA THR A 277 -13.42 -4.81 8.03
C THR A 277 -13.75 -3.33 7.91
N PRO A 278 -14.93 -2.97 7.41
CA PRO A 278 -15.34 -1.57 7.35
C PRO A 278 -15.47 -0.99 8.75
N VAL A 279 -14.86 0.17 8.97
CA VAL A 279 -14.97 0.94 10.22
C VAL A 279 -15.76 2.20 9.95
N TYR A 280 -16.76 2.45 10.79
CA TYR A 280 -17.65 3.61 10.70
C TYR A 280 -17.22 4.68 11.71
N GLY A 281 -17.54 5.93 11.41
CA GLY A 281 -17.21 7.07 12.30
C GLY A 281 -15.79 7.61 12.15
N THR A 282 -15.03 7.17 11.14
CA THR A 282 -13.73 7.71 10.76
C THR A 282 -13.85 8.69 9.59
N PHE A 283 -12.78 9.45 9.30
CA PHE A 283 -12.72 10.31 8.09
C PHE A 283 -12.48 9.52 6.80
N THR A 284 -12.14 8.24 6.91
CA THR A 284 -11.94 7.35 5.77
C THR A 284 -13.25 6.67 5.43
N SER A 285 -13.60 6.62 4.15
CA SER A 285 -14.80 5.92 3.70
C SER A 285 -14.72 4.43 4.06
N PRO A 286 -15.79 3.80 4.60
CA PRO A 286 -15.86 2.34 4.79
C PRO A 286 -15.60 1.55 3.51
N LEU A 287 -15.87 2.14 2.34
CA LEU A 287 -15.55 1.56 1.03
C LEU A 287 -14.05 1.30 0.86
N ASN A 288 -13.21 2.01 1.60
CA ASN A 288 -11.76 1.83 1.53
C ASN A 288 -11.32 0.44 2.02
N SER A 289 -12.00 -0.10 3.03
CA SER A 289 -11.79 -1.47 3.51
C SER A 289 -12.52 -2.49 2.63
N ILE A 290 -13.75 -2.20 2.22
CA ILE A 290 -14.57 -3.10 1.37
C ILE A 290 -13.90 -3.34 0.00
N TYR A 291 -13.32 -2.30 -0.60
CA TYR A 291 -12.57 -2.35 -1.86
C TYR A 291 -11.07 -2.16 -1.59
N CYS A 292 -10.53 -2.87 -0.61
CA CYS A 292 -9.12 -2.78 -0.25
C CYS A 292 -8.20 -3.23 -1.39
N ALA A 293 -7.02 -2.59 -1.47
CA ALA A 293 -5.98 -2.94 -2.43
C ALA A 293 -4.62 -3.04 -1.70
N PRO A 294 -4.45 -3.99 -0.78
CA PRO A 294 -3.26 -4.05 0.05
C PRO A 294 -2.02 -4.49 -0.70
N ASN A 295 -0.87 -3.91 -0.36
CA ASN A 295 0.44 -4.31 -0.85
C ASN A 295 0.71 -5.80 -0.63
N LYS A 296 0.19 -6.34 0.49
CA LYS A 296 0.36 -7.74 0.89
C LYS A 296 -0.06 -8.77 -0.17
N ILE A 297 -1.03 -8.44 -1.03
CA ILE A 297 -1.41 -9.32 -2.15
C ILE A 297 -0.20 -9.56 -3.05
N TYR A 298 0.56 -8.51 -3.36
CA TYR A 298 1.76 -8.61 -4.19
C TYR A 298 2.95 -9.16 -3.42
N GLU A 299 3.05 -8.86 -2.13
CA GLU A 299 4.10 -9.37 -1.23
C GLU A 299 3.99 -10.89 -1.02
N PHE A 300 2.77 -11.43 -0.94
CA PHE A 300 2.55 -12.88 -0.89
C PHE A 300 2.67 -13.54 -2.28
N SER A 301 2.05 -12.94 -3.30
CA SER A 301 2.00 -13.54 -4.62
C SER A 301 3.38 -13.63 -5.29
N GLN A 302 4.34 -12.74 -4.99
CA GLN A 302 5.70 -12.85 -5.54
C GLN A 302 6.41 -14.13 -5.11
N PHE A 303 6.03 -14.70 -3.97
CA PHE A 303 6.57 -15.96 -3.43
C PHE A 303 5.65 -17.16 -3.71
N GLY A 304 4.57 -16.99 -4.45
CA GLY A 304 3.59 -18.05 -4.64
C GLY A 304 2.92 -18.48 -3.34
N ILE A 305 2.71 -17.56 -2.39
CA ILE A 305 2.03 -17.85 -1.11
C ILE A 305 0.53 -17.70 -1.31
N PRO A 306 -0.28 -18.77 -1.13
CA PRO A 306 -1.73 -18.67 -1.12
C PRO A 306 -2.24 -17.78 -0.01
N MET A 307 -3.41 -17.18 -0.20
CA MET A 307 -3.95 -16.20 0.72
C MET A 307 -5.32 -16.59 1.27
N ILE A 308 -5.59 -16.22 2.53
CA ILE A 308 -6.93 -16.27 3.11
C ILE A 308 -7.37 -14.84 3.42
N GLY A 309 -8.52 -14.45 2.89
CA GLY A 309 -9.16 -13.17 3.16
C GLY A 309 -10.56 -13.32 3.76
N ASN A 310 -11.13 -12.24 4.28
CA ASN A 310 -12.56 -12.18 4.52
C ASN A 310 -13.31 -11.84 3.21
N ASP A 311 -14.58 -12.26 3.12
CA ASP A 311 -15.38 -12.12 1.92
C ASP A 311 -15.89 -10.70 1.74
N ILE A 312 -15.04 -9.86 1.15
CA ILE A 312 -15.33 -8.50 0.69
C ILE A 312 -14.97 -8.36 -0.78
N PRO A 313 -15.63 -7.45 -1.53
CA PRO A 313 -15.40 -7.30 -2.96
C PRO A 313 -13.93 -7.15 -3.36
N GLY A 314 -13.14 -6.35 -2.66
CA GLY A 314 -11.72 -6.12 -2.97
C GLY A 314 -10.87 -7.38 -2.89
N LEU A 315 -11.13 -8.27 -1.92
CA LEU A 315 -10.39 -9.53 -1.77
C LEU A 315 -10.98 -10.64 -2.65
N ARG A 316 -12.31 -10.78 -2.70
CA ARG A 316 -12.96 -11.78 -3.55
C ARG A 316 -12.53 -11.62 -5.00
N TYR A 317 -12.60 -10.40 -5.53
CA TYR A 317 -12.26 -10.11 -6.92
C TYR A 317 -10.77 -10.32 -7.22
N THR A 318 -9.90 -10.08 -6.25
CA THR A 318 -8.46 -10.24 -6.45
C THR A 318 -7.98 -11.64 -6.10
N VAL A 319 -8.38 -12.20 -4.96
CA VAL A 319 -7.84 -13.47 -4.44
C VAL A 319 -8.58 -14.68 -5.01
N GLU A 320 -9.94 -14.72 -4.89
CA GLU A 320 -10.71 -15.88 -5.35
C GLU A 320 -10.86 -15.94 -6.86
N TYR A 321 -11.17 -14.82 -7.51
CA TYR A 321 -11.29 -14.77 -8.96
C TYR A 321 -10.01 -15.25 -9.68
N ASN A 322 -8.84 -14.84 -9.16
CA ASN A 322 -7.57 -15.32 -9.68
C ASN A 322 -7.13 -16.67 -9.11
N ARG A 323 -7.97 -17.32 -8.30
CA ARG A 323 -7.70 -18.62 -7.67
C ARG A 323 -6.34 -18.66 -6.96
N MET A 324 -6.03 -17.59 -6.20
CA MET A 324 -4.80 -17.45 -5.41
C MET A 324 -5.02 -17.79 -3.93
N GLY A 325 -6.24 -18.16 -3.55
CA GLY A 325 -6.61 -18.44 -2.18
C GLY A 325 -8.12 -18.47 -1.97
N VAL A 326 -8.54 -18.28 -0.74
CA VAL A 326 -9.93 -18.43 -0.28
C VAL A 326 -10.38 -17.21 0.48
N CYS A 327 -11.60 -16.72 0.22
CA CYS A 327 -12.26 -15.70 1.05
C CYS A 327 -13.31 -16.39 1.96
N VAL A 328 -13.16 -16.20 3.28
CA VAL A 328 -14.08 -16.78 4.25
C VAL A 328 -15.37 -15.96 4.36
N PRO A 329 -16.57 -16.58 4.30
CA PRO A 329 -17.84 -15.85 4.35
C PRO A 329 -18.08 -15.19 5.71
N GLU A 330 -17.53 -15.77 6.78
CA GLU A 330 -17.59 -15.26 8.14
C GLU A 330 -16.21 -15.39 8.80
N MET A 331 -15.81 -14.39 9.55
CA MET A 331 -14.53 -14.35 10.26
C MET A 331 -14.62 -15.14 11.60
N ASN A 332 -14.91 -16.43 11.52
CA ASN A 332 -14.94 -17.31 12.68
C ASN A 332 -13.96 -18.48 12.54
N THR A 333 -13.70 -19.15 13.65
CA THR A 333 -12.74 -20.25 13.77
C THR A 333 -13.00 -21.37 12.75
N LYS A 334 -14.27 -21.77 12.55
CA LYS A 334 -14.66 -22.85 11.64
C LYS A 334 -14.27 -22.57 10.21
N TYR A 335 -14.61 -21.39 9.69
CA TYR A 335 -14.32 -21.04 8.29
C TYR A 335 -12.83 -20.82 8.04
N PHE A 336 -12.09 -20.27 9.02
CA PHE A 336 -10.64 -20.19 8.88
C PHE A 336 -9.97 -21.56 8.87
N ALA A 337 -10.40 -22.49 9.73
CA ALA A 337 -9.89 -23.87 9.72
C ALA A 337 -10.17 -24.56 8.38
N GLN A 338 -11.39 -24.43 7.85
CA GLN A 338 -11.75 -24.97 6.52
C GLN A 338 -10.93 -24.35 5.39
N ALA A 339 -10.69 -23.04 5.42
CA ALA A 339 -9.90 -22.35 4.43
C ALA A 339 -8.42 -22.79 4.44
N ILE A 340 -7.83 -22.97 5.62
CA ILE A 340 -6.47 -23.49 5.79
C ILE A 340 -6.38 -24.91 5.21
N GLN A 341 -7.33 -25.77 5.51
CA GLN A 341 -7.37 -27.14 4.97
C GLN A 341 -7.53 -27.14 3.45
N ASN A 342 -8.46 -26.36 2.90
CA ASN A 342 -8.65 -26.25 1.45
C ASN A 342 -7.37 -25.78 0.74
N ILE A 343 -6.65 -24.82 1.32
CA ILE A 343 -5.38 -24.38 0.76
C ILE A 343 -4.33 -25.50 0.84
N ALA A 344 -4.27 -26.24 1.94
CA ALA A 344 -3.33 -27.35 2.08
C ALA A 344 -3.55 -28.42 1.01
N ASP A 345 -4.82 -28.75 0.73
CA ASP A 345 -5.21 -29.77 -0.25
C ASP A 345 -4.96 -29.33 -1.71
N ASN A 346 -4.99 -28.03 -1.98
CA ASN A 346 -4.88 -27.44 -3.32
C ASN A 346 -3.67 -26.48 -3.47
N TYR A 347 -2.66 -26.64 -2.64
CA TYR A 347 -1.57 -25.69 -2.48
C TYR A 347 -0.91 -25.28 -3.80
N ASN A 348 -0.49 -26.25 -4.60
CA ASN A 348 0.22 -25.99 -5.86
C ASN A 348 -0.61 -25.14 -6.82
N THR A 349 -1.93 -25.43 -6.94
CA THR A 349 -2.83 -24.66 -7.80
C THR A 349 -2.91 -23.20 -7.37
N PHE A 350 -3.10 -22.93 -6.09
CA PHE A 350 -3.16 -21.56 -5.58
C PHE A 350 -1.82 -20.85 -5.68
N SER A 351 -0.72 -21.57 -5.41
CA SER A 351 0.64 -21.03 -5.50
C SER A 351 1.01 -20.61 -6.91
N ASP A 352 0.79 -21.50 -7.91
CA ASP A 352 1.08 -21.22 -9.31
C ASP A 352 0.28 -20.02 -9.84
N ASN A 353 -0.99 -19.93 -9.45
CA ASN A 353 -1.84 -18.81 -9.83
C ASN A 353 -1.39 -17.49 -9.14
N ALA A 354 -0.93 -17.53 -7.91
CA ALA A 354 -0.37 -16.35 -7.23
C ALA A 354 0.89 -15.84 -7.99
N VAL A 355 1.79 -16.72 -8.41
CA VAL A 355 2.96 -16.36 -9.21
C VAL A 355 2.53 -15.75 -10.55
N LYS A 356 1.60 -16.39 -11.28
CA LYS A 356 1.07 -15.87 -12.55
C LYS A 356 0.44 -14.49 -12.40
N PHE A 357 -0.36 -14.27 -11.35
CA PHE A 357 -0.95 -12.98 -11.06
C PHE A 357 0.13 -11.91 -10.85
N ASN A 358 1.15 -12.21 -10.06
CA ASN A 358 2.24 -11.27 -9.82
C ASN A 358 3.02 -10.92 -11.10
N GLN A 359 3.23 -11.90 -12.00
CA GLN A 359 3.94 -11.70 -13.26
C GLN A 359 3.15 -10.90 -14.30
N ASN A 360 1.82 -11.02 -14.31
CA ASN A 360 0.95 -10.39 -15.31
C ASN A 360 0.71 -8.89 -15.11
N GLU A 361 1.23 -8.31 -14.05
CA GLU A 361 1.12 -6.87 -13.76
C GLU A 361 1.91 -6.02 -14.76
N ASN A 362 1.22 -5.16 -15.50
CA ASN A 362 1.81 -4.30 -16.54
C ASN A 362 1.89 -2.83 -16.13
N LYS A 363 2.55 -2.55 -15.01
CA LYS A 363 2.76 -1.19 -14.50
C LYS A 363 3.49 -0.27 -15.49
N PRO A 364 4.56 -0.70 -16.20
CA PRO A 364 5.28 0.18 -17.13
C PRO A 364 4.42 0.75 -18.24
N GLU A 365 3.49 -0.03 -18.80
CA GLU A 365 2.59 0.44 -19.85
C GLU A 365 1.63 1.51 -19.34
N VAL A 366 1.03 1.29 -18.18
CA VAL A 366 0.09 2.25 -17.58
C VAL A 366 0.81 3.56 -17.23
N VAL A 367 2.05 3.51 -16.73
CA VAL A 367 2.87 4.69 -16.48
C VAL A 367 3.12 5.45 -17.77
N ARG A 368 3.46 4.77 -18.88
CA ARG A 368 3.64 5.40 -20.20
C ARG A 368 2.35 6.07 -20.69
N LEU A 369 1.18 5.43 -20.47
CA LEU A 369 -0.13 6.05 -20.80
C LEU A 369 -0.37 7.33 -19.98
N ALA A 370 0.00 7.33 -18.71
CA ALA A 370 -0.15 8.50 -17.85
C ALA A 370 0.82 9.66 -18.20
N LEU A 371 1.85 9.40 -19.00
CA LEU A 371 2.84 10.39 -19.49
C LEU A 371 2.55 10.91 -20.92
N LYS A 372 1.58 10.35 -21.65
CA LYS A 372 1.22 10.87 -23.00
C LYS A 372 0.68 12.28 -22.87
N LYS A 373 1.18 13.21 -23.74
CA LYS A 373 0.64 14.58 -23.84
C LYS A 373 -0.75 14.59 -24.48
#